data_771f9bc201b86415b6dd461c1db03652
#
_entry.id   771f9bc201b86415b6dd461c1db03652
#
_cell.length_a   1.000
_cell.length_b   1.000
_cell.length_c   1.000
_cell.angle_alpha   90.00
_cell.angle_beta   90.00
_cell.angle_gamma   90.00
#
_symmetry.space_group_name_H-M   'P 1'
#
loop_
_entity.id
_entity.type
_entity.pdbx_description
1 polymer ?
#
loop_
_entity_poly.entity_id
_entity_poly.type
_entity_poly.pdbx_seq_one_letter_code
_entity_poly.pdbx_strand_id
1 'polypeptide(L)'
;MLKKLLFIILTLIVTNLFCIAYDEYLPKGSLIKVYAKIPLSTSYLEKGSEVFFVAPSDVWVVETKVIEKGDIFKGYVSNLTMPILGVNASMSVKITTIIDKYGDERDFSGRIIFSGSDVLGGNLTAPASYNKTIHPRKVYGNVLGGTLQYVPSGEYQYGNHVGVSARDNLFIELDEDFYI
;
A
#
# COMPACT_ATOMS: atom_id res chain seq x y z
N MET A 1 -14.44 46.23 -39.79
CA MET A 1 -14.04 46.18 -38.39
C MET A 1 -14.84 45.18 -37.62
N LEU A 2 -16.16 45.14 -37.71
CA LEU A 2 -17.05 44.23 -36.96
C LEU A 2 -16.72 42.72 -37.12
N LYS A 3 -16.39 42.25 -38.33
CA LYS A 3 -16.02 40.86 -38.62
C LYS A 3 -14.73 40.41 -37.91
N LYS A 4 -13.75 41.30 -37.78
CA LYS A 4 -12.51 41.02 -37.07
C LYS A 4 -12.71 40.95 -35.57
N LEU A 5 -13.61 41.82 -35.02
CA LEU A 5 -13.96 41.81 -33.62
C LEU A 5 -14.72 40.55 -33.25
N LEU A 6 -15.68 40.11 -34.09
CA LEU A 6 -16.42 38.87 -33.91
C LEU A 6 -15.52 37.63 -33.90
N PHE A 7 -14.52 37.59 -34.76
CA PHE A 7 -13.55 36.50 -34.85
C PHE A 7 -12.67 36.42 -33.59
N ILE A 8 -12.24 37.58 -33.05
CA ILE A 8 -11.46 37.62 -31.80
C ILE A 8 -12.29 37.17 -30.60
N ILE A 9 -13.55 37.56 -30.54
CA ILE A 9 -14.47 37.13 -29.47
C ILE A 9 -14.72 35.61 -29.57
N LEU A 10 -14.93 35.11 -30.78
CA LEU A 10 -15.16 33.68 -30.98
C LEU A 10 -13.92 32.83 -30.62
N THR A 11 -12.72 33.29 -30.96
CA THR A 11 -11.47 32.61 -30.56
C THR A 11 -11.26 32.66 -29.06
N LEU A 12 -11.57 33.75 -28.38
CA LEU A 12 -11.50 33.89 -26.93
C LEU A 12 -12.51 32.95 -26.21
N ILE A 13 -13.69 32.76 -26.77
CA ILE A 13 -14.70 31.84 -26.21
C ILE A 13 -14.26 30.40 -26.40
N VAL A 14 -13.72 30.05 -27.58
CA VAL A 14 -13.27 28.69 -27.89
C VAL A 14 -12.07 28.30 -27.03
N THR A 15 -11.13 29.21 -26.77
CA THR A 15 -9.97 28.91 -25.91
C THR A 15 -10.34 28.67 -24.45
N ASN A 16 -11.42 29.29 -23.96
CA ASN A 16 -11.91 29.04 -22.60
C ASN A 16 -12.73 27.74 -22.46
N LEU A 17 -13.24 27.18 -23.56
CA LEU A 17 -13.96 25.90 -23.55
C LEU A 17 -13.03 24.68 -23.50
N PHE A 18 -11.75 24.83 -23.72
CA PHE A 18 -10.75 23.78 -23.63
C PHE A 18 -9.99 23.74 -22.29
N CYS A 19 -10.47 24.43 -21.26
CA CYS A 19 -10.02 24.18 -19.91
C CYS A 19 -10.63 22.83 -19.48
N ILE A 20 -10.04 21.73 -19.97
CA ILE A 20 -10.34 20.39 -19.45
C ILE A 20 -9.84 20.44 -18.02
N ALA A 21 -10.76 20.44 -17.07
CA ALA A 21 -10.43 20.16 -15.69
C ALA A 21 -9.85 18.73 -15.71
N TYR A 22 -8.54 18.62 -15.57
CA TYR A 22 -7.94 17.34 -15.25
C TYR A 22 -8.34 17.03 -13.83
N ASP A 23 -9.18 16.04 -13.65
CA ASP A 23 -9.40 15.47 -12.34
C ASP A 23 -8.06 14.95 -11.84
N GLU A 24 -7.54 15.61 -10.82
CA GLU A 24 -6.27 15.18 -10.21
C GLU A 24 -6.54 13.96 -9.36
N TYR A 25 -5.90 12.86 -9.69
CA TYR A 25 -6.08 11.59 -8.97
C TYR A 25 -4.78 10.80 -8.95
N LEU A 26 -4.65 9.94 -7.96
CA LEU A 26 -3.64 8.91 -7.93
C LEU A 26 -4.20 7.65 -8.62
N PRO A 27 -3.59 7.19 -9.70
CA PRO A 27 -4.11 6.04 -10.42
C PRO A 27 -3.93 4.75 -9.61
N LYS A 28 -4.83 3.81 -9.84
CA LYS A 28 -4.71 2.43 -9.37
C LYS A 28 -3.32 1.87 -9.62
N GLY A 29 -2.78 1.14 -8.65
CA GLY A 29 -1.42 0.60 -8.69
C GLY A 29 -0.33 1.59 -8.27
N SER A 30 -0.67 2.85 -7.96
CA SER A 30 0.28 3.78 -7.37
C SER A 30 0.79 3.26 -6.03
N LEU A 31 2.07 3.51 -5.77
CA LEU A 31 2.73 3.09 -4.54
C LEU A 31 2.95 4.29 -3.61
N ILE A 32 2.38 4.23 -2.43
CA ILE A 32 2.54 5.25 -1.40
C ILE A 32 3.40 4.69 -0.28
N LYS A 33 4.54 5.34 -0.02
CA LYS A 33 5.41 4.95 1.08
C LYS A 33 4.75 5.27 2.42
N VAL A 34 4.80 4.32 3.35
CA VAL A 34 4.29 4.48 4.71
C VAL A 34 5.17 3.73 5.71
N TYR A 35 4.94 3.98 7.00
CA TYR A 35 5.47 3.15 8.08
C TYR A 35 4.37 2.82 9.08
N ALA A 36 4.49 1.69 9.75
CA ALA A 36 3.51 1.29 10.77
C ALA A 36 3.58 2.24 11.98
N LYS A 37 2.44 2.75 12.43
CA LYS A 37 2.36 3.64 13.61
C LYS A 37 2.79 2.92 14.89
N ILE A 38 2.47 1.65 14.98
CA ILE A 38 2.90 0.73 16.04
C ILE A 38 3.46 -0.54 15.39
N PRO A 39 4.39 -1.25 16.02
CA PRO A 39 4.84 -2.53 15.52
C PRO A 39 3.66 -3.48 15.30
N LEU A 40 3.74 -4.31 14.27
CA LEU A 40 2.72 -5.31 13.95
C LEU A 40 3.34 -6.70 14.07
N SER A 41 2.58 -7.66 14.57
CA SER A 41 3.00 -9.06 14.56
C SER A 41 1.82 -10.01 14.55
N THR A 42 1.97 -11.10 13.81
CA THR A 42 1.02 -12.20 13.80
C THR A 42 0.95 -12.96 15.14
N SER A 43 1.85 -12.65 16.08
CA SER A 43 1.80 -13.25 17.42
C SER A 43 0.69 -12.69 18.32
N TYR A 44 0.20 -11.48 18.02
CA TYR A 44 -0.85 -10.83 18.83
C TYR A 44 -1.97 -10.19 18.01
N LEU A 45 -1.82 -10.07 16.69
CA LEU A 45 -2.88 -9.60 15.82
C LEU A 45 -3.79 -10.75 15.41
N GLU A 46 -5.05 -10.42 15.15
CA GLU A 46 -6.07 -11.32 14.65
C GLU A 46 -6.65 -10.79 13.34
N LYS A 47 -7.34 -11.64 12.61
CA LYS A 47 -8.11 -11.19 11.44
C LYS A 47 -9.19 -10.20 11.89
N GLY A 48 -9.24 -9.03 11.24
CA GLY A 48 -10.10 -7.92 11.60
C GLY A 48 -9.47 -6.90 12.54
N SER A 49 -8.27 -7.16 13.11
CA SER A 49 -7.56 -6.17 13.92
C SER A 49 -7.32 -4.89 13.15
N GLU A 50 -7.66 -3.74 13.73
CA GLU A 50 -7.35 -2.44 13.15
C GLU A 50 -5.86 -2.16 13.23
N VAL A 51 -5.33 -1.53 12.17
CA VAL A 51 -3.93 -1.15 12.04
C VAL A 51 -3.81 0.23 11.41
N PHE A 52 -2.76 0.95 11.79
CA PHE A 52 -2.55 2.32 11.37
C PHE A 52 -1.14 2.50 10.82
N PHE A 53 -1.06 3.25 9.71
CA PHE A 53 0.18 3.61 9.05
C PHE A 53 0.25 5.12 8.90
N VAL A 54 1.45 5.65 8.72
CA VAL A 54 1.68 7.09 8.62
C VAL A 54 2.46 7.40 7.36
N ALA A 55 2.08 8.45 6.65
CA ALA A 55 2.83 8.98 5.53
C ALA A 55 4.11 9.69 6.02
N PRO A 56 5.32 9.26 5.60
CA PRO A 56 6.57 9.91 6.00
C PRO A 56 6.84 11.22 5.26
N SER A 57 6.18 11.43 4.13
CA SER A 57 6.38 12.57 3.23
C SER A 57 5.11 12.91 2.48
N ASP A 58 5.06 14.13 1.95
CA ASP A 58 3.99 14.56 1.05
C ASP A 58 4.02 13.76 -0.26
N VAL A 59 2.83 13.51 -0.81
CA VAL A 59 2.64 12.96 -2.15
C VAL A 59 1.94 14.00 -3.01
N TRP A 60 2.51 14.30 -4.17
CA TRP A 60 2.04 15.30 -5.09
C TRP A 60 1.61 14.67 -6.41
N VAL A 61 0.54 15.18 -6.96
CA VAL A 61 0.12 14.91 -8.35
C VAL A 61 0.14 16.25 -9.05
N VAL A 62 1.07 16.40 -10.00
CA VAL A 62 1.35 17.66 -10.67
C VAL A 62 1.66 18.76 -9.63
N GLU A 63 0.76 19.69 -9.39
CA GLU A 63 0.92 20.79 -8.44
C GLU A 63 0.05 20.65 -7.18
N THR A 64 -0.80 19.62 -7.13
CA THR A 64 -1.71 19.39 -6.00
C THR A 64 -1.15 18.36 -5.03
N LYS A 65 -1.17 18.72 -3.76
CA LYS A 65 -0.80 17.83 -2.68
C LYS A 65 -1.99 16.92 -2.35
N VAL A 66 -1.83 15.63 -2.60
CA VAL A 66 -2.86 14.60 -2.42
C VAL A 66 -2.84 14.00 -1.03
N ILE A 67 -1.63 13.79 -0.51
CA ILE A 67 -1.38 13.21 0.81
C ILE A 67 -0.35 14.08 1.49
N GLU A 68 -0.60 14.45 2.73
CA GLU A 68 0.36 15.21 3.53
C GLU A 68 1.20 14.30 4.42
N LYS A 69 2.40 14.74 4.68
CA LYS A 69 3.24 14.11 5.70
C LYS A 69 2.53 14.09 7.04
N GLY A 70 2.40 12.91 7.62
CA GLY A 70 1.73 12.71 8.90
C GLY A 70 0.28 12.22 8.76
N ASP A 71 -0.30 12.23 7.55
CA ASP A 71 -1.60 11.62 7.31
C ASP A 71 -1.58 10.15 7.73
N ILE A 72 -2.69 9.70 8.29
CA ILE A 72 -2.83 8.36 8.85
C ILE A 72 -3.69 7.52 7.93
N PHE A 73 -3.16 6.38 7.53
CA PHE A 73 -3.91 5.36 6.82
C PHE A 73 -4.42 4.34 7.81
N LYS A 74 -5.74 4.20 7.87
CA LYS A 74 -6.44 3.23 8.69
C LYS A 74 -6.81 2.02 7.84
N GLY A 75 -6.55 0.84 8.37
CA GLY A 75 -6.87 -0.42 7.72
C GLY A 75 -7.12 -1.53 8.73
N TYR A 76 -7.23 -2.73 8.22
CA TYR A 76 -7.42 -3.92 9.02
C TYR A 76 -6.69 -5.13 8.46
N VAL A 77 -6.41 -6.09 9.32
CA VAL A 77 -5.88 -7.39 8.93
C VAL A 77 -6.95 -8.18 8.19
N SER A 78 -6.83 -8.27 6.87
CA SER A 78 -7.81 -8.93 6.00
C SER A 78 -7.65 -10.44 6.01
N ASN A 79 -6.41 -10.93 6.12
CA ASN A 79 -6.11 -12.33 6.27
C ASN A 79 -4.91 -12.53 7.19
N LEU A 80 -4.91 -13.63 7.92
CA LEU A 80 -3.83 -14.00 8.82
C LEU A 80 -3.74 -15.52 8.87
N THR A 81 -2.53 -16.05 8.69
CA THR A 81 -2.23 -17.46 8.92
C THR A 81 -1.18 -17.57 10.00
N MET A 82 -1.43 -18.46 10.95
CA MET A 82 -0.46 -18.74 12.01
C MET A 82 0.68 -19.64 11.51
N PRO A 83 1.85 -19.54 12.12
CA PRO A 83 2.95 -20.42 11.75
C PRO A 83 2.61 -21.87 12.16
N ILE A 84 2.95 -22.78 11.29
CA ILE A 84 2.81 -24.23 11.55
C ILE A 84 4.14 -24.91 11.25
N LEU A 85 4.21 -26.21 11.46
CA LEU A 85 5.41 -26.98 11.15
C LEU A 85 5.77 -26.84 9.67
N GLY A 86 6.94 -26.32 9.39
CA GLY A 86 7.46 -26.11 8.05
C GLY A 86 6.95 -24.86 7.32
N VAL A 87 6.04 -24.07 7.90
CA VAL A 87 5.43 -22.90 7.22
C VAL A 87 5.43 -21.68 8.15
N ASN A 88 5.93 -20.55 7.65
CA ASN A 88 5.88 -19.28 8.36
C ASN A 88 4.46 -18.70 8.36
N ALA A 89 4.18 -17.86 9.37
CA ALA A 89 2.99 -17.06 9.38
C ALA A 89 2.90 -16.13 8.17
N SER A 90 1.68 -15.70 7.83
CA SER A 90 1.47 -14.65 6.85
C SER A 90 0.36 -13.71 7.32
N MET A 91 0.43 -12.45 6.88
CA MET A 91 -0.56 -11.43 7.20
C MET A 91 -0.80 -10.56 5.96
N SER A 92 -2.07 -10.30 5.67
CA SER A 92 -2.49 -9.34 4.65
C SER A 92 -3.22 -8.20 5.32
N VAL A 93 -2.93 -6.97 4.88
CA VAL A 93 -3.56 -5.77 5.42
C VAL A 93 -4.23 -5.00 4.29
N LYS A 94 -5.50 -4.67 4.48
CA LYS A 94 -6.27 -3.80 3.60
C LYS A 94 -6.44 -2.44 4.24
N ILE A 95 -6.19 -1.38 3.47
CA ILE A 95 -6.40 0.00 3.87
C ILE A 95 -7.76 0.44 3.32
N THR A 96 -8.53 1.13 4.17
CA THR A 96 -9.90 1.56 3.83
C THR A 96 -10.12 3.05 3.96
N THR A 97 -9.27 3.75 4.71
CA THR A 97 -9.50 5.15 5.04
C THR A 97 -8.16 5.88 5.17
N ILE A 98 -8.13 7.12 4.72
CA ILE A 98 -7.08 8.08 5.04
C ILE A 98 -7.66 9.15 5.97
N ILE A 99 -6.92 9.48 7.00
CA ILE A 99 -7.27 10.48 8.02
C ILE A 99 -6.22 11.58 7.93
N ASP A 100 -6.64 12.79 7.65
CA ASP A 100 -5.74 13.93 7.56
C ASP A 100 -5.33 14.44 8.97
N LYS A 101 -4.47 15.44 8.99
CA LYS A 101 -4.00 16.07 10.23
C LYS A 101 -5.09 16.81 11.02
N TYR A 102 -6.24 17.10 10.41
CA TYR A 102 -7.39 17.74 11.05
C TYR A 102 -8.39 16.72 11.58
N GLY A 103 -8.21 15.45 11.23
CA GLY A 103 -9.07 14.35 11.62
C GLY A 103 -10.19 14.06 10.62
N ASP A 104 -10.17 14.69 9.45
CA ASP A 104 -11.13 14.42 8.39
C ASP A 104 -10.82 13.08 7.72
N GLU A 105 -11.83 12.22 7.64
CA GLU A 105 -11.73 10.90 7.07
C GLU A 105 -12.20 10.90 5.61
N ARG A 106 -11.42 10.26 4.74
CA ARG A 106 -11.77 10.03 3.33
C ARG A 106 -11.64 8.56 3.01
N ASP A 107 -12.54 8.05 2.16
CA ASP A 107 -12.47 6.68 1.66
C ASP A 107 -11.18 6.47 0.88
N PHE A 108 -10.56 5.34 1.11
CA PHE A 108 -9.32 4.95 0.47
C PHE A 108 -9.32 3.43 0.25
N SER A 109 -8.81 2.97 -0.87
CA SER A 109 -8.75 1.55 -1.17
C SER A 109 -7.33 1.14 -1.57
N GLY A 110 -6.71 0.31 -0.75
CA GLY A 110 -5.35 -0.15 -1.00
C GLY A 110 -4.96 -1.32 -0.11
N ARG A 111 -3.80 -1.86 -0.40
CA ARG A 111 -3.22 -2.97 0.37
C ARG A 111 -1.78 -2.68 0.72
N ILE A 112 -1.33 -3.17 1.86
CA ILE A 112 0.06 -3.06 2.26
C ILE A 112 0.90 -4.08 1.49
N ILE A 113 1.98 -3.57 0.90
CA ILE A 113 3.07 -4.38 0.37
C ILE A 113 4.36 -4.04 1.11
N PHE A 114 5.19 -5.02 1.33
CA PHE A 114 6.46 -4.84 2.02
C PHE A 114 7.58 -4.57 1.02
N SER A 115 8.41 -3.55 1.25
CA SER A 115 9.54 -3.26 0.37
C SER A 115 10.80 -3.97 0.84
N GLY A 116 10.85 -5.25 0.62
CA GLY A 116 12.10 -6.00 0.74
C GLY A 116 12.31 -6.78 -0.55
N SER A 117 13.49 -7.32 -0.77
CA SER A 117 13.77 -8.20 -1.91
C SER A 117 12.87 -9.44 -1.96
N ASP A 118 12.01 -9.60 -0.95
CA ASP A 118 11.25 -10.81 -0.68
C ASP A 118 9.74 -10.61 -0.82
N VAL A 119 9.30 -9.47 -1.35
CA VAL A 119 7.87 -9.17 -1.41
C VAL A 119 7.37 -9.13 -2.83
N LEU A 120 6.47 -10.01 -3.07
CA LEU A 120 5.59 -9.97 -4.22
C LEU A 120 4.17 -10.19 -3.69
N GLY A 121 3.35 -9.14 -3.79
CA GLY A 121 1.92 -9.27 -3.82
C GLY A 121 1.13 -9.21 -2.52
N GLY A 122 1.39 -8.25 -1.69
CA GLY A 122 0.40 -7.79 -0.72
C GLY A 122 0.22 -8.62 0.56
N ASN A 123 0.96 -9.67 0.75
CA ASN A 123 1.01 -10.38 2.02
C ASN A 123 2.34 -10.11 2.72
N LEU A 124 2.26 -9.68 3.97
CA LEU A 124 3.42 -9.60 4.84
C LEU A 124 3.78 -11.02 5.25
N THR A 125 4.88 -11.54 4.73
CA THR A 125 5.44 -12.80 5.17
C THR A 125 6.61 -12.52 6.10
N ALA A 126 6.82 -13.36 7.11
CA ALA A 126 8.05 -13.29 7.87
C ALA A 126 9.21 -13.42 6.88
N PRO A 127 10.21 -12.52 6.94
CA PRO A 127 11.44 -12.77 6.24
C PRO A 127 11.89 -14.16 6.66
N ALA A 128 12.14 -15.04 5.70
CA ALA A 128 12.59 -16.35 6.02
C ALA A 128 13.80 -16.20 6.94
N SER A 129 13.70 -16.74 8.12
CA SER A 129 14.88 -16.94 8.93
C SER A 129 15.70 -18.00 8.21
N TYR A 130 16.39 -17.55 7.17
CA TYR A 130 17.33 -18.39 6.46
C TYR A 130 18.41 -18.77 7.43
N ASN A 131 18.28 -19.92 7.98
CA ASN A 131 19.47 -20.60 8.41
C ASN A 131 20.25 -20.90 7.12
N LYS A 132 21.33 -20.15 6.86
CA LYS A 132 22.17 -20.28 5.65
C LYS A 132 22.70 -21.71 5.42
N THR A 133 22.57 -22.56 6.42
CA THR A 133 22.96 -23.99 6.38
C THR A 133 21.86 -24.87 5.80
N ILE A 134 20.64 -24.38 5.67
CA ILE A 134 19.54 -25.15 5.10
C ILE A 134 19.28 -24.58 3.72
N HIS A 135 19.64 -25.25 2.67
CA HIS A 135 19.45 -24.84 1.30
C HIS A 135 17.96 -24.46 1.07
N PRO A 136 17.65 -23.24 0.70
CA PRO A 136 16.28 -22.85 0.38
C PRO A 136 15.87 -23.61 -0.88
N ARG A 137 15.14 -24.70 -0.72
CA ARG A 137 14.84 -25.55 -1.87
C ARG A 137 13.75 -25.02 -2.76
N LYS A 138 12.84 -24.20 -2.29
CA LYS A 138 11.82 -23.58 -3.17
C LYS A 138 11.19 -22.37 -2.49
N VAL A 139 11.24 -21.25 -3.17
CA VAL A 139 10.32 -20.15 -2.98
C VAL A 139 9.05 -20.50 -3.74
N TYR A 140 7.96 -20.75 -3.06
CA TYR A 140 6.66 -20.87 -3.71
C TYR A 140 6.02 -19.49 -3.74
N GLY A 141 6.24 -18.76 -4.82
CA GLY A 141 5.49 -17.57 -5.11
C GLY A 141 4.23 -17.93 -5.88
N ASN A 142 3.08 -17.65 -5.35
CA ASN A 142 1.89 -17.65 -6.17
C ASN A 142 1.79 -16.28 -6.84
N VAL A 143 2.29 -16.18 -8.06
CA VAL A 143 2.40 -14.94 -8.83
C VAL A 143 1.02 -14.29 -9.07
N LEU A 144 -0.06 -15.08 -9.02
CA LEU A 144 -1.42 -14.59 -9.25
C LEU A 144 -2.14 -14.08 -7.99
N GLY A 145 -1.62 -14.35 -6.82
CA GLY A 145 -2.20 -13.93 -5.54
C GLY A 145 -1.26 -13.15 -4.65
N GLY A 146 -0.03 -12.98 -5.08
CA GLY A 146 0.97 -12.18 -4.40
C GLY A 146 1.41 -12.67 -3.03
N THR A 147 1.30 -13.94 -2.75
CA THR A 147 1.80 -14.52 -1.50
C THR A 147 3.10 -15.23 -1.75
N LEU A 148 4.21 -14.68 -1.27
CA LEU A 148 5.43 -15.43 -1.09
C LEU A 148 5.33 -16.19 0.23
N GLN A 149 5.26 -17.48 0.13
CA GLN A 149 5.30 -18.35 1.30
C GLN A 149 6.62 -19.09 1.30
N TYR A 150 7.47 -18.78 2.26
CA TYR A 150 8.69 -19.54 2.46
C TYR A 150 8.37 -20.78 3.28
N VAL A 151 8.67 -21.92 2.72
CA VAL A 151 8.64 -23.17 3.45
C VAL A 151 10.06 -23.39 3.98
N PRO A 152 10.28 -23.37 5.30
CA PRO A 152 11.57 -23.74 5.84
C PRO A 152 11.92 -25.16 5.38
N SER A 153 13.13 -25.35 4.92
CA SER A 153 13.59 -26.64 4.40
C SER A 153 13.87 -27.70 5.47
N GLY A 154 13.55 -27.39 6.71
CA GLY A 154 13.66 -28.34 7.83
C GLY A 154 12.29 -28.90 8.14
N GLU A 155 12.08 -30.19 7.88
CA GLU A 155 10.79 -30.86 8.03
C GLU A 155 10.21 -30.82 9.44
N TYR A 156 10.94 -30.31 10.44
CA TYR A 156 10.56 -30.33 11.84
C TYR A 156 10.69 -29.01 12.58
N GLN A 157 10.86 -27.88 11.85
CA GLN A 157 10.91 -26.57 12.50
C GLN A 157 9.57 -25.86 12.36
N TYR A 158 9.08 -25.33 13.46
CA TYR A 158 7.94 -24.40 13.42
C TYR A 158 8.34 -23.15 12.65
N GLY A 159 7.42 -22.66 11.83
CA GLY A 159 7.56 -21.38 11.14
C GLY A 159 7.63 -20.20 12.11
N ASN A 160 8.12 -19.07 11.60
CA ASN A 160 8.21 -17.83 12.37
C ASN A 160 6.95 -16.99 12.22
N HIS A 161 6.68 -16.17 13.23
CA HIS A 161 5.71 -15.11 13.14
C HIS A 161 6.20 -13.97 12.22
N VAL A 162 5.29 -13.33 11.51
CA VAL A 162 5.57 -12.08 10.82
C VAL A 162 5.70 -10.97 11.84
N GLY A 163 6.76 -10.20 11.74
CA GLY A 163 6.97 -8.98 12.52
C GLY A 163 7.30 -7.80 11.61
N VAL A 164 6.65 -6.69 11.84
CA VAL A 164 6.90 -5.42 11.16
C VAL A 164 7.20 -4.38 12.22
N SER A 165 8.37 -3.79 12.17
CA SER A 165 8.72 -2.72 13.10
C SER A 165 8.15 -1.37 12.63
N ALA A 166 7.99 -0.43 13.58
CA ALA A 166 7.50 0.91 13.27
C ALA A 166 8.41 1.72 12.31
N ARG A 167 9.60 1.21 11.99
CA ARG A 167 10.56 1.86 11.09
C ARG A 167 10.73 1.16 9.75
N ASP A 168 10.06 0.04 9.56
CA ASP A 168 10.15 -0.69 8.31
C ASP A 168 9.48 0.12 7.19
N ASN A 169 10.16 0.17 6.05
CA ASN A 169 9.60 0.78 4.86
C ASN A 169 8.53 -0.13 4.29
N LEU A 170 7.32 0.37 4.27
CA LEU A 170 6.17 -0.27 3.68
C LEU A 170 5.64 0.58 2.54
N PHE A 171 4.89 -0.03 1.65
CA PHE A 171 4.14 0.68 0.63
C PHE A 171 2.69 0.24 0.67
N ILE A 172 1.81 1.20 0.43
CA ILE A 172 0.42 0.92 0.06
C ILE A 172 0.37 0.90 -1.46
N GLU A 173 -0.13 -0.16 -2.03
CA GLU A 173 -0.52 -0.22 -3.44
C GLU A 173 -2.01 0.06 -3.54
N LEU A 174 -2.40 1.04 -4.38
CA LEU A 174 -3.79 1.41 -4.57
C LEU A 174 -4.55 0.33 -5.34
N ASP A 175 -5.70 -0.07 -4.82
CA ASP A 175 -6.59 -1.02 -5.49
C ASP A 175 -7.55 -0.33 -6.50
N GLU A 176 -7.76 0.97 -6.33
CA GLU A 176 -8.64 1.82 -7.15
C GLU A 176 -8.01 3.21 -7.34
N ASP A 177 -8.53 3.99 -8.30
CA ASP A 177 -8.13 5.38 -8.47
C ASP A 177 -8.58 6.20 -7.26
N PHE A 178 -7.69 7.03 -6.72
CA PHE A 178 -7.98 7.90 -5.59
C PHE A 178 -8.07 9.35 -6.06
N TYR A 179 -9.29 9.89 -6.05
CA TYR A 179 -9.61 11.26 -6.45
C TYR A 179 -9.46 12.23 -5.27
N ILE A 180 -9.11 13.48 -5.60
CA ILE A 180 -8.83 14.55 -4.63
C ILE A 180 -10.08 15.39 -4.40
#